data_9594e731e92a79c7423acfa175114973
#
_entry.id   9594e731e92a79c7423acfa175114973
#
_cell.length_a   1.000
_cell.length_b   1.000
_cell.length_c   1.000
_cell.angle_alpha   90.00
_cell.angle_beta   90.00
_cell.angle_gamma   90.00
#
_symmetry.space_group_name_H-M   'P 1'
#
loop_
_entity.id
_entity.type
_entity.pdbx_description
1 polymer ?
#
loop_
_entity_poly.entity_id
_entity_poly.type
_entity_poly.pdbx_seq_one_letter_code
_entity_poly.pdbx_strand_id
1 'polypeptide(L)'
;VTTTARDTDGRGVGGRGVDSPGRAAIEARTLRSDRWWLPPLATTVGLLIFIGYATVRTFQQKYFFADERYLTPFYSPCVSLGCASEPGAAHFGMFLPDHPLIPYAALSLPFLLLFRLTCYYYRKAYYRSFALAPAACAVPEPHATYHGETRFPLVLQNVHRYFFYAALVIAVINTYDAIVAFRHPTDGFVVGVGNLVLLVNVVLLWCYTASCHSCRHVMGGRLTHFSKHPVRYRLWTWVSALNTRHATFAWITLGTLILTDLYVALVASGTITDLRLVG
;
A
#
# COMPACT_ATOMS: atom_id res chain seq x y z
N VAL A 1 35.95 -45.20 -12.35
CA VAL A 1 35.30 -46.11 -13.30
C VAL A 1 33.84 -46.17 -12.95
N THR A 2 33.05 -45.33 -13.59
CA THR A 2 31.59 -45.25 -13.42
C THR A 2 30.94 -45.96 -14.60
N THR A 3 30.38 -47.12 -14.34
CA THR A 3 29.62 -47.90 -15.31
C THR A 3 28.23 -47.32 -15.46
N THR A 4 27.94 -46.65 -16.54
CA THR A 4 26.59 -46.24 -16.93
C THR A 4 25.89 -47.47 -17.52
N ALA A 5 24.89 -47.97 -16.79
CA ALA A 5 23.92 -48.92 -17.32
C ALA A 5 23.03 -48.20 -18.35
N ARG A 6 23.17 -48.57 -19.62
CA ARG A 6 22.27 -48.18 -20.70
C ARG A 6 21.02 -49.03 -20.62
N ASP A 7 19.90 -48.41 -20.31
CA ASP A 7 18.60 -49.03 -20.47
C ASP A 7 18.23 -49.05 -21.95
N THR A 8 17.99 -50.22 -22.49
CA THR A 8 17.82 -50.51 -23.93
C THR A 8 16.36 -50.48 -24.37
N ASP A 9 15.48 -49.85 -23.62
CA ASP A 9 14.07 -49.74 -24.01
C ASP A 9 13.76 -48.30 -24.45
N GLY A 10 13.86 -48.05 -25.76
CA GLY A 10 13.73 -46.78 -26.44
C GLY A 10 12.32 -46.15 -26.43
N ARG A 11 11.64 -46.19 -25.31
CA ARG A 11 10.40 -45.43 -25.10
C ARG A 11 10.75 -44.13 -24.43
N GLY A 12 10.70 -43.05 -25.22
CA GLY A 12 10.75 -41.69 -24.72
C GLY A 12 9.72 -41.54 -23.61
N VAL A 13 10.22 -41.45 -22.38
CA VAL A 13 9.42 -40.98 -21.25
C VAL A 13 9.07 -39.52 -21.54
N GLY A 14 7.93 -39.33 -22.20
CA GLY A 14 7.31 -38.02 -22.28
C GLY A 14 7.22 -37.48 -20.85
N GLY A 15 7.87 -36.35 -20.60
CA GLY A 15 7.88 -35.70 -19.31
C GLY A 15 6.44 -35.39 -18.84
N ARG A 16 5.79 -36.38 -18.23
CA ARG A 16 4.70 -36.12 -17.34
C ARG A 16 5.33 -35.28 -16.22
N GLY A 17 4.88 -34.04 -16.12
CA GLY A 17 5.24 -33.23 -14.99
C GLY A 17 5.05 -34.08 -13.74
N VAL A 18 6.09 -34.14 -12.92
CA VAL A 18 6.03 -34.82 -11.64
C VAL A 18 4.92 -34.14 -10.87
N ASP A 19 3.72 -34.72 -10.91
CA ASP A 19 2.65 -34.37 -10.00
C ASP A 19 3.22 -34.56 -8.61
N SER A 20 3.51 -33.44 -7.96
CA SER A 20 4.07 -33.47 -6.61
C SER A 20 3.09 -34.28 -5.74
N PRO A 21 3.49 -35.45 -5.18
CA PRO A 21 2.57 -36.32 -4.46
C PRO A 21 1.84 -35.63 -3.30
N GLY A 22 2.39 -34.51 -2.84
CA GLY A 22 1.81 -33.72 -1.75
C GLY A 22 0.60 -32.86 -2.12
N ARG A 23 0.39 -32.54 -3.41
CA ARG A 23 -0.78 -31.73 -3.82
C ARG A 23 -2.01 -32.58 -4.13
N ALA A 24 -1.84 -33.75 -4.71
CA ALA A 24 -2.92 -34.71 -4.93
C ALA A 24 -3.55 -35.19 -3.60
N ALA A 25 -2.77 -35.24 -2.52
CA ALA A 25 -3.27 -35.61 -1.21
C ALA A 25 -4.14 -34.54 -0.53
N ILE A 26 -4.17 -33.30 -1.05
CA ILE A 26 -4.95 -32.19 -0.51
C ILE A 26 -6.41 -32.22 -1.05
N GLU A 27 -6.77 -33.08 -1.94
CA GLU A 27 -8.15 -33.36 -2.29
C GLU A 27 -8.93 -34.00 -1.11
N ALA A 28 -8.20 -34.48 -0.09
CA ALA A 28 -8.83 -34.94 1.13
C ALA A 28 -9.56 -33.80 1.83
N ARG A 29 -10.81 -34.03 2.20
CA ARG A 29 -11.64 -33.11 2.97
C ARG A 29 -10.86 -32.59 4.18
N THR A 30 -10.72 -31.26 4.30
CA THR A 30 -10.04 -30.69 5.46
C THR A 30 -10.71 -31.14 6.77
N LEU A 31 -9.89 -31.59 7.72
CA LEU A 31 -10.34 -31.93 9.08
C LEU A 31 -10.41 -30.71 10.01
N ARG A 32 -10.12 -29.52 9.50
CA ARG A 32 -10.20 -28.30 10.30
C ARG A 32 -11.63 -27.95 10.63
N SER A 33 -11.91 -27.75 11.92
CA SER A 33 -13.20 -27.30 12.47
C SER A 33 -13.21 -25.82 12.86
N ASP A 34 -12.06 -25.17 12.79
CA ASP A 34 -11.92 -23.73 13.10
C ASP A 34 -12.44 -22.83 11.97
N ARG A 35 -12.65 -21.57 12.27
CA ARG A 35 -13.13 -20.56 11.30
C ARG A 35 -12.00 -20.07 10.37
N TRP A 36 -11.30 -20.99 9.70
CA TRP A 36 -10.18 -20.70 8.82
C TRP A 36 -10.52 -19.73 7.67
N TRP A 37 -11.78 -19.67 7.27
CA TRP A 37 -12.30 -18.80 6.21
C TRP A 37 -12.43 -17.33 6.63
N LEU A 38 -12.50 -17.04 7.94
CA LEU A 38 -12.73 -15.68 8.45
C LEU A 38 -11.62 -14.70 8.11
N PRO A 39 -10.31 -15.00 8.28
CA PRO A 39 -9.24 -14.09 7.88
C PRO A 39 -9.21 -13.78 6.37
N PRO A 40 -9.33 -14.75 5.43
CA PRO A 40 -9.46 -14.45 4.01
C PRO A 40 -10.68 -13.58 3.70
N LEU A 41 -11.83 -13.88 4.28
CA LEU A 41 -13.04 -13.09 4.08
C LEU A 41 -12.89 -11.64 4.58
N ALA A 42 -12.39 -11.45 5.79
CA ALA A 42 -12.14 -10.13 6.34
C ALA A 42 -11.15 -9.32 5.47
N THR A 43 -10.11 -9.98 4.96
CA THR A 43 -9.16 -9.38 4.02
C THR A 43 -9.83 -8.97 2.70
N THR A 44 -10.66 -9.86 2.12
CA THR A 44 -11.42 -9.57 0.90
C THR A 44 -12.32 -8.36 1.10
N VAL A 45 -13.12 -8.37 2.16
CA VAL A 45 -14.04 -7.26 2.47
C VAL A 45 -13.29 -5.95 2.70
N GLY A 46 -12.22 -5.97 3.48
CA GLY A 46 -11.39 -4.77 3.73
C GLY A 46 -10.76 -4.19 2.46
N LEU A 47 -10.25 -5.05 1.57
CA LEU A 47 -9.69 -4.61 0.29
C LEU A 47 -10.77 -4.07 -0.65
N LEU A 48 -11.93 -4.71 -0.73
CA LEU A 48 -13.05 -4.26 -1.57
C LEU A 48 -13.60 -2.92 -1.09
N ILE A 49 -13.74 -2.72 0.23
CA ILE A 49 -14.14 -1.43 0.80
C ILE A 49 -13.14 -0.34 0.40
N PHE A 50 -11.84 -0.60 0.58
CA PHE A 50 -10.82 0.37 0.21
C PHE A 50 -10.83 0.70 -1.27
N ILE A 51 -10.88 -0.31 -2.14
CA ILE A 51 -10.89 -0.13 -3.60
C ILE A 51 -12.14 0.64 -4.03
N GLY A 52 -13.32 0.23 -3.55
CA GLY A 52 -14.58 0.91 -3.86
C GLY A 52 -14.57 2.36 -3.41
N TYR A 53 -14.20 2.61 -2.15
CA TYR A 53 -14.09 3.94 -1.60
C TYR A 53 -13.11 4.82 -2.39
N ALA A 54 -11.86 4.36 -2.58
CA ALA A 54 -10.84 5.09 -3.30
C ALA A 54 -11.23 5.41 -4.74
N THR A 55 -11.90 4.46 -5.43
CA THR A 55 -12.39 4.67 -6.79
C THR A 55 -13.45 5.76 -6.82
N VAL A 56 -14.48 5.68 -5.97
CA VAL A 56 -15.54 6.71 -5.90
C VAL A 56 -14.93 8.08 -5.62
N ARG A 57 -14.07 8.18 -4.62
CA ARG A 57 -13.45 9.46 -4.24
C ARG A 57 -12.58 10.03 -5.35
N THR A 58 -11.83 9.19 -6.06
CA THR A 58 -10.98 9.62 -7.19
C THR A 58 -11.79 10.30 -8.31
N PHE A 59 -12.93 9.70 -8.68
CA PHE A 59 -13.77 10.22 -9.78
C PHE A 59 -14.76 11.28 -9.35
N GLN A 60 -15.04 11.42 -8.07
CA GLN A 60 -15.98 12.41 -7.55
C GLN A 60 -15.48 13.85 -7.75
N GLN A 61 -14.20 14.11 -7.66
CA GLN A 61 -13.55 15.42 -7.83
C GLN A 61 -14.21 16.56 -7.03
N LYS A 62 -14.77 16.23 -5.86
CA LYS A 62 -15.46 17.17 -4.96
C LYS A 62 -15.06 16.90 -3.52
N TYR A 63 -15.17 17.92 -2.71
CA TYR A 63 -14.95 17.82 -1.25
C TYR A 63 -13.56 17.30 -0.88
N PHE A 64 -12.54 17.65 -1.66
CA PHE A 64 -11.16 17.23 -1.43
C PHE A 64 -10.34 18.28 -0.67
N PHE A 65 -10.86 19.50 -0.55
CA PHE A 65 -10.27 20.61 0.17
C PHE A 65 -11.29 21.25 1.13
N ALA A 66 -10.90 21.46 2.37
CA ALA A 66 -11.79 21.94 3.43
C ALA A 66 -11.12 23.01 4.29
N ASP A 67 -11.94 23.93 4.85
CA ASP A 67 -11.54 24.97 5.80
C ASP A 67 -10.32 25.78 5.31
N GLU A 68 -10.21 25.99 3.97
CA GLU A 68 -9.11 26.71 3.31
C GLU A 68 -7.70 26.20 3.63
N ARG A 69 -7.57 24.99 4.23
CA ARG A 69 -6.29 24.45 4.72
C ARG A 69 -6.14 22.93 4.70
N TYR A 70 -7.22 22.17 4.65
CA TYR A 70 -7.17 20.71 4.68
C TYR A 70 -7.27 20.11 3.29
N LEU A 71 -6.15 19.63 2.74
CA LEU A 71 -6.13 18.85 1.52
C LEU A 71 -6.17 17.36 1.87
N THR A 72 -7.09 16.60 1.25
CA THR A 72 -7.15 15.15 1.47
C THR A 72 -5.93 14.44 0.88
N PRO A 73 -5.41 13.39 1.55
CA PRO A 73 -4.26 12.65 1.04
C PRO A 73 -4.50 11.95 -0.31
N PHE A 74 -5.74 11.73 -0.74
CA PHE A 74 -6.04 11.21 -2.07
C PHE A 74 -5.74 12.19 -3.20
N TYR A 75 -5.77 13.49 -2.91
CA TYR A 75 -5.53 14.57 -3.89
C TYR A 75 -4.19 15.28 -3.68
N SER A 76 -3.33 14.78 -2.80
CA SER A 76 -1.99 15.32 -2.57
C SER A 76 -0.91 14.39 -3.16
N PRO A 77 0.00 14.88 -4.03
CA PRO A 77 0.10 16.24 -4.56
C PRO A 77 -0.94 16.54 -5.62
N CYS A 78 -1.46 17.76 -5.63
CA CYS A 78 -2.29 18.24 -6.71
C CYS A 78 -1.43 18.94 -7.77
N VAL A 79 -1.33 18.36 -8.96
CA VAL A 79 -0.47 18.84 -10.05
C VAL A 79 -1.24 19.39 -11.23
N SER A 80 -2.57 19.42 -11.13
CA SER A 80 -3.47 19.98 -12.14
C SER A 80 -3.66 21.48 -11.94
N LEU A 81 -3.83 22.22 -13.02
CA LEU A 81 -4.06 23.67 -12.99
C LEU A 81 -5.32 24.05 -12.21
N GLY A 82 -6.35 23.19 -12.22
CA GLY A 82 -7.59 23.39 -11.46
C GLY A 82 -7.44 23.36 -9.94
N CYS A 83 -6.30 22.85 -9.42
CA CYS A 83 -5.98 22.93 -8.00
C CYS A 83 -5.29 24.26 -7.62
N ALA A 84 -4.95 25.11 -8.59
CA ALA A 84 -4.19 26.34 -8.39
C ALA A 84 -4.89 27.40 -7.56
N SER A 85 -6.23 27.37 -7.55
CA SER A 85 -7.05 28.34 -6.84
C SER A 85 -7.18 28.08 -5.34
N GLU A 86 -6.66 26.94 -4.86
CA GLU A 86 -6.86 26.52 -3.48
C GLU A 86 -5.66 26.92 -2.63
N PRO A 87 -5.77 27.89 -1.72
CA PRO A 87 -4.70 28.25 -0.80
C PRO A 87 -4.38 27.06 0.12
N GLY A 88 -3.10 26.91 0.48
CA GLY A 88 -2.66 25.86 1.40
C GLY A 88 -2.45 24.47 0.78
N ALA A 89 -2.91 24.20 -0.45
CA ALA A 89 -2.65 22.94 -1.12
C ALA A 89 -1.17 22.83 -1.58
N ALA A 90 -0.64 21.61 -1.61
CA ALA A 90 0.70 21.37 -2.12
C ALA A 90 0.74 21.49 -3.64
N HIS A 91 1.13 22.64 -4.11
CA HIS A 91 1.25 22.97 -5.53
C HIS A 91 2.62 22.53 -6.07
N PHE A 92 2.76 21.24 -6.36
CA PHE A 92 3.97 20.72 -6.99
C PHE A 92 3.87 20.82 -8.51
N GLY A 93 4.21 21.98 -9.02
CA GLY A 93 4.45 22.16 -10.44
C GLY A 93 3.22 22.03 -11.34
N MET A 94 2.08 22.58 -10.98
CA MET A 94 0.83 22.64 -11.74
C MET A 94 1.05 22.78 -13.26
N PHE A 95 1.55 21.72 -13.87
CA PHE A 95 1.98 21.68 -15.28
C PHE A 95 1.01 20.92 -16.15
N LEU A 96 -0.01 20.28 -15.56
CA LEU A 96 -0.99 19.52 -16.30
C LEU A 96 -2.26 20.34 -16.47
N PRO A 97 -2.74 20.49 -17.70
CA PRO A 97 -4.02 21.11 -17.95
C PRO A 97 -5.14 20.22 -17.37
N ASP A 98 -6.21 20.87 -16.96
CA ASP A 98 -7.42 20.17 -16.55
C ASP A 98 -7.97 19.37 -17.70
N HIS A 99 -8.31 18.12 -17.43
CA HIS A 99 -8.89 17.25 -18.42
C HIS A 99 -10.18 16.64 -17.87
N PRO A 100 -11.29 16.70 -18.60
CA PRO A 100 -12.59 16.27 -18.09
C PRO A 100 -12.66 14.78 -17.74
N LEU A 101 -11.77 13.96 -18.31
CA LEU A 101 -11.75 12.51 -18.10
C LEU A 101 -10.64 12.06 -17.13
N ILE A 102 -9.69 12.94 -16.78
CA ILE A 102 -8.58 12.60 -15.89
C ILE A 102 -8.79 13.33 -14.57
N PRO A 103 -9.17 12.63 -13.50
CA PRO A 103 -9.35 13.26 -12.20
C PRO A 103 -8.02 13.75 -11.63
N TYR A 104 -8.05 14.82 -10.85
CA TYR A 104 -6.87 15.42 -10.21
C TYR A 104 -6.04 14.41 -9.42
N ALA A 105 -6.71 13.46 -8.76
CA ALA A 105 -6.07 12.40 -8.00
C ALA A 105 -5.35 11.34 -8.87
N ALA A 106 -5.63 11.28 -10.18
CA ALA A 106 -5.10 10.23 -11.07
C ALA A 106 -3.58 10.27 -11.25
N LEU A 107 -2.92 11.32 -10.84
CA LEU A 107 -1.48 11.48 -10.98
C LEU A 107 -0.69 10.98 -9.78
N SER A 108 -1.22 11.12 -8.57
CA SER A 108 -0.58 10.66 -7.34
C SER A 108 -1.00 9.25 -6.94
N LEU A 109 -2.28 8.95 -7.06
CA LEU A 109 -2.85 7.67 -6.65
C LEU A 109 -2.26 6.43 -7.35
N PRO A 110 -1.96 6.43 -8.66
CA PRO A 110 -1.34 5.27 -9.29
C PRO A 110 -0.01 4.87 -8.67
N PHE A 111 0.83 5.82 -8.27
CA PHE A 111 2.10 5.52 -7.62
C PHE A 111 1.90 4.90 -6.24
N LEU A 112 0.96 5.41 -5.45
CA LEU A 112 0.62 4.85 -4.14
C LEU A 112 -0.07 3.50 -4.24
N LEU A 113 -0.96 3.33 -5.23
CA LEU A 113 -1.63 2.07 -5.51
C LEU A 113 -0.61 1.01 -5.92
N LEU A 114 0.28 1.32 -6.86
CA LEU A 114 1.32 0.40 -7.32
C LEU A 114 2.35 0.10 -6.23
N PHE A 115 2.66 1.06 -5.36
CA PHE A 115 3.47 0.79 -4.17
C PHE A 115 2.83 -0.26 -3.26
N ARG A 116 1.51 -0.19 -3.04
CA ARG A 116 0.78 -1.20 -2.27
C ARG A 116 0.64 -2.51 -3.04
N LEU A 117 0.26 -2.46 -4.31
CA LEU A 117 0.03 -3.65 -5.15
C LEU A 117 1.28 -4.51 -5.31
N THR A 118 2.46 -3.89 -5.44
CA THR A 118 3.74 -4.60 -5.57
C THR A 118 4.34 -5.01 -4.22
N CYS A 119 3.77 -4.59 -3.10
CA CYS A 119 4.22 -4.95 -1.76
C CYS A 119 4.00 -6.44 -1.49
N TYR A 120 5.01 -7.11 -0.94
CA TYR A 120 4.94 -8.54 -0.60
C TYR A 120 3.76 -8.89 0.31
N TYR A 121 3.48 -8.09 1.34
CA TYR A 121 2.40 -8.37 2.28
C TYR A 121 1.02 -8.22 1.65
N TYR A 122 0.81 -7.17 0.86
CA TYR A 122 -0.46 -7.02 0.13
C TYR A 122 -0.62 -8.10 -0.92
N ARG A 123 0.45 -8.45 -1.63
CA ARG A 123 0.42 -9.52 -2.61
C ARG A 123 -0.01 -10.84 -1.97
N LYS A 124 0.61 -11.21 -0.84
CA LYS A 124 0.20 -12.38 -0.07
C LYS A 124 -1.27 -12.28 0.37
N ALA A 125 -1.73 -11.09 0.79
CA ALA A 125 -3.10 -10.87 1.21
C ALA A 125 -4.08 -11.12 0.07
N TYR A 126 -3.91 -10.50 -1.10
CA TYR A 126 -4.86 -10.67 -2.19
C TYR A 126 -4.82 -12.06 -2.83
N TYR A 127 -3.66 -12.74 -2.93
CA TYR A 127 -3.62 -14.13 -3.39
C TYR A 127 -4.38 -15.05 -2.45
N ARG A 128 -4.22 -14.89 -1.14
CA ARG A 128 -4.93 -15.71 -0.16
C ARG A 128 -6.42 -15.41 -0.10
N SER A 129 -6.81 -14.17 -0.28
CA SER A 129 -8.20 -13.75 -0.12
C SER A 129 -9.02 -13.90 -1.40
N PHE A 130 -8.50 -13.51 -2.56
CA PHE A 130 -9.24 -13.59 -3.82
C PHE A 130 -9.03 -14.91 -4.57
N ALA A 131 -7.80 -15.42 -4.60
CA ALA A 131 -7.49 -16.65 -5.32
C ALA A 131 -7.50 -17.88 -4.42
N LEU A 132 -7.62 -17.73 -3.09
CA LEU A 132 -7.53 -18.82 -2.11
C LEU A 132 -6.28 -19.71 -2.29
N ALA A 133 -5.15 -19.11 -2.64
CA ALA A 133 -3.92 -19.79 -3.04
C ALA A 133 -2.75 -19.52 -2.06
N PRO A 134 -2.56 -20.29 -0.98
CA PRO A 134 -3.57 -21.10 -0.31
C PRO A 134 -4.48 -20.25 0.60
N ALA A 135 -5.72 -20.65 0.81
CA ALA A 135 -6.63 -19.95 1.71
C ALA A 135 -6.14 -19.98 3.17
N ALA A 136 -5.76 -21.17 3.65
CA ALA A 136 -5.19 -21.41 4.97
C ALA A 136 -4.35 -22.71 4.96
N CYS A 137 -3.56 -22.92 6.02
CA CYS A 137 -2.83 -24.18 6.18
C CYS A 137 -3.81 -25.36 6.28
N ALA A 138 -3.47 -26.47 5.63
CA ALA A 138 -4.28 -27.71 5.59
C ALA A 138 -5.70 -27.51 5.03
N VAL A 139 -5.92 -26.48 4.22
CA VAL A 139 -7.14 -26.27 3.45
C VAL A 139 -6.81 -26.50 1.97
N PRO A 140 -7.55 -27.34 1.25
CA PRO A 140 -7.32 -27.58 -0.16
C PRO A 140 -7.57 -26.31 -0.98
N GLU A 141 -6.75 -26.11 -2.02
CA GLU A 141 -6.97 -25.04 -2.98
C GLU A 141 -8.16 -25.39 -3.87
N PRO A 142 -9.05 -24.42 -4.19
CA PRO A 142 -10.24 -24.69 -5.03
C PRO A 142 -9.89 -24.93 -6.51
N HIS A 143 -8.61 -24.83 -6.87
CA HIS A 143 -8.14 -24.90 -8.25
C HIS A 143 -7.25 -26.12 -8.47
N ALA A 144 -7.44 -26.83 -9.59
CA ALA A 144 -6.58 -27.93 -10.01
C ALA A 144 -5.15 -27.49 -10.37
N THR A 145 -5.01 -26.24 -10.84
CA THR A 145 -3.72 -25.65 -11.17
C THR A 145 -3.35 -24.58 -10.14
N TYR A 146 -2.05 -24.36 -9.95
CA TYR A 146 -1.56 -23.33 -9.04
C TYR A 146 -1.89 -21.92 -9.54
N HIS A 147 -2.67 -21.15 -8.77
CA HIS A 147 -3.06 -19.77 -9.03
C HIS A 147 -2.35 -18.76 -8.12
N GLY A 148 -1.38 -19.20 -7.36
CA GLY A 148 -0.57 -18.30 -6.51
C GLY A 148 0.50 -17.53 -7.26
N GLU A 149 1.58 -17.18 -6.56
CA GLU A 149 2.69 -16.45 -7.14
C GLU A 149 3.41 -17.25 -8.22
N THR A 150 3.41 -16.69 -9.42
CA THR A 150 4.15 -17.21 -10.56
C THR A 150 5.27 -16.26 -10.96
N ARG A 151 5.96 -16.54 -12.07
CA ARG A 151 7.05 -15.70 -12.58
C ARG A 151 6.62 -14.23 -12.78
N PHE A 152 5.43 -13.99 -13.27
CA PHE A 152 4.95 -12.63 -13.55
C PHE A 152 4.83 -11.75 -12.30
N PRO A 153 4.17 -12.14 -11.19
CA PRO A 153 4.16 -11.34 -9.98
C PRO A 153 5.55 -11.11 -9.39
N LEU A 154 6.46 -12.08 -9.49
CA LEU A 154 7.82 -11.93 -9.01
C LEU A 154 8.60 -10.85 -9.78
N VAL A 155 8.35 -10.68 -11.07
CA VAL A 155 8.92 -9.58 -11.87
C VAL A 155 8.44 -8.23 -11.34
N LEU A 156 7.15 -8.09 -11.00
CA LEU A 156 6.59 -6.87 -10.43
C LEU A 156 7.18 -6.52 -9.06
N GLN A 157 7.64 -7.49 -8.27
CA GLN A 157 8.32 -7.21 -7.00
C GLN A 157 9.58 -6.36 -7.16
N ASN A 158 10.34 -6.59 -8.21
CA ASN A 158 11.56 -5.82 -8.46
C ASN A 158 11.25 -4.35 -8.77
N VAL A 159 10.05 -4.09 -9.30
CA VAL A 159 9.55 -2.74 -9.59
C VAL A 159 9.11 -2.01 -8.31
N HIS A 160 8.80 -2.73 -7.22
CA HIS A 160 8.40 -2.16 -5.93
C HIS A 160 9.37 -1.09 -5.41
N ARG A 161 10.66 -1.23 -5.67
CA ARG A 161 11.67 -0.24 -5.28
C ARG A 161 11.42 1.14 -5.89
N TYR A 162 11.00 1.20 -7.14
CA TYR A 162 10.73 2.47 -7.82
C TYR A 162 9.48 3.15 -7.23
N PHE A 163 8.44 2.36 -6.99
CA PHE A 163 7.25 2.88 -6.32
C PHE A 163 7.49 3.28 -4.86
N PHE A 164 8.45 2.64 -4.19
CA PHE A 164 8.91 3.09 -2.88
C PHE A 164 9.49 4.49 -2.92
N TYR A 165 10.32 4.83 -3.90
CA TYR A 165 10.85 6.18 -4.05
C TYR A 165 9.75 7.20 -4.35
N ALA A 166 8.81 6.87 -5.22
CA ALA A 166 7.66 7.72 -5.48
C ALA A 166 6.80 7.92 -4.21
N ALA A 167 6.53 6.85 -3.46
CA ALA A 167 5.80 6.92 -2.19
C ALA A 167 6.54 7.77 -1.13
N LEU A 168 7.87 7.73 -1.11
CA LEU A 168 8.69 8.57 -0.23
C LEU A 168 8.51 10.06 -0.56
N VAL A 169 8.56 10.42 -1.84
CA VAL A 169 8.31 11.80 -2.29
C VAL A 169 6.91 12.26 -1.90
N ILE A 170 5.89 11.44 -2.17
CA ILE A 170 4.50 11.74 -1.81
C ILE A 170 4.34 11.87 -0.29
N ALA A 171 5.00 11.03 0.51
CA ALA A 171 4.97 11.14 1.97
C ALA A 171 5.56 12.47 2.47
N VAL A 172 6.63 12.97 1.85
CA VAL A 172 7.19 14.31 2.14
C VAL A 172 6.18 15.39 1.80
N ILE A 173 5.51 15.29 0.66
CA ILE A 173 4.50 16.27 0.23
C ILE A 173 3.29 16.26 1.17
N ASN A 174 2.76 15.09 1.53
CA ASN A 174 1.70 14.99 2.52
C ASN A 174 2.11 15.54 3.91
N THR A 175 3.40 15.44 4.27
CA THR A 175 3.92 16.06 5.48
C THR A 175 3.88 17.57 5.39
N TYR A 176 4.27 18.12 4.25
CA TYR A 176 4.17 19.56 3.98
C TYR A 176 2.72 20.03 4.10
N ASP A 177 1.77 19.34 3.48
CA ASP A 177 0.34 19.69 3.57
C ASP A 177 -0.18 19.66 5.00
N ALA A 178 0.20 18.64 5.77
CA ALA A 178 -0.18 18.53 7.18
C ALA A 178 0.42 19.68 8.04
N ILE A 179 1.61 20.20 7.69
CA ILE A 179 2.23 21.34 8.36
C ILE A 179 1.56 22.65 7.94
N VAL A 180 1.31 22.84 6.65
CA VAL A 180 0.65 24.04 6.13
C VAL A 180 -0.77 24.17 6.67
N ALA A 181 -1.45 23.06 6.91
CA ALA A 181 -2.79 23.01 7.49
C ALA A 181 -2.90 23.68 8.88
N PHE A 182 -1.80 23.95 9.59
CA PHE A 182 -1.81 24.74 10.82
C PHE A 182 -1.90 26.26 10.58
N ARG A 183 -1.81 26.70 9.32
CA ARG A 183 -1.97 28.09 8.93
C ARG A 183 -3.31 28.31 8.26
N HIS A 184 -4.17 29.09 8.91
CA HIS A 184 -5.39 29.59 8.29
C HIS A 184 -5.09 30.93 7.61
N PRO A 185 -5.61 31.19 6.39
CA PRO A 185 -5.30 32.42 5.66
C PRO A 185 -5.63 33.71 6.40
N THR A 186 -6.72 33.74 7.15
CA THR A 186 -7.19 34.93 7.90
C THR A 186 -6.80 34.92 9.38
N ASP A 187 -6.86 33.76 10.03
CA ASP A 187 -6.76 33.64 11.49
C ASP A 187 -5.32 33.30 11.96
N GLY A 188 -4.40 33.07 11.02
CA GLY A 188 -3.00 32.76 11.33
C GLY A 188 -2.79 31.33 11.81
N PHE A 189 -2.21 31.12 12.97
CA PHE A 189 -1.98 29.77 13.52
C PHE A 189 -3.23 29.23 14.21
N VAL A 190 -3.76 28.15 13.68
CA VAL A 190 -4.97 27.48 14.17
C VAL A 190 -4.74 25.99 14.30
N VAL A 191 -5.23 25.41 15.39
CA VAL A 191 -5.22 23.96 15.63
C VAL A 191 -6.66 23.47 15.73
N GLY A 192 -7.06 22.62 14.81
CA GLY A 192 -8.33 21.93 14.81
C GLY A 192 -8.19 20.41 14.86
N VAL A 193 -9.29 19.70 14.94
CA VAL A 193 -9.30 18.23 14.88
C VAL A 193 -8.74 17.74 13.54
N GLY A 194 -9.02 18.45 12.43
CA GLY A 194 -8.47 18.14 11.12
C GLY A 194 -6.95 18.13 11.09
N ASN A 195 -6.27 19.04 11.80
CA ASN A 195 -4.82 19.02 11.94
C ASN A 195 -4.31 17.73 12.59
N LEU A 196 -4.98 17.29 13.67
CA LEU A 196 -4.61 16.05 14.35
C LEU A 196 -4.83 14.83 13.46
N VAL A 197 -5.93 14.79 12.74
CA VAL A 197 -6.25 13.70 11.78
C VAL A 197 -5.20 13.61 10.69
N LEU A 198 -4.83 14.74 10.06
CA LEU A 198 -3.77 14.78 9.04
C LEU A 198 -2.41 14.38 9.62
N LEU A 199 -2.06 14.87 10.81
CA LEU A 199 -0.79 14.56 11.44
C LEU A 199 -0.67 13.07 11.78
N VAL A 200 -1.71 12.47 12.37
CA VAL A 200 -1.74 11.03 12.67
C VAL A 200 -1.61 10.21 11.39
N ASN A 201 -2.34 10.60 10.32
CA ASN A 201 -2.24 9.91 9.04
C ASN A 201 -0.81 9.97 8.48
N VAL A 202 -0.17 11.13 8.49
CA VAL A 202 1.21 11.31 7.99
C VAL A 202 2.20 10.49 8.80
N VAL A 203 2.11 10.49 10.13
CA VAL A 203 2.99 9.68 10.99
C VAL A 203 2.84 8.19 10.66
N LEU A 204 1.62 7.70 10.47
CA LEU A 204 1.36 6.31 10.13
C LEU A 204 1.82 5.97 8.70
N LEU A 205 1.69 6.89 7.74
CA LEU A 205 2.24 6.73 6.39
C LEU A 205 3.78 6.64 6.42
N TRP A 206 4.45 7.43 7.25
CA TRP A 206 5.90 7.31 7.47
C TRP A 206 6.27 5.97 8.10
N CYS A 207 5.54 5.52 9.13
CA CYS A 207 5.75 4.20 9.73
C CYS A 207 5.59 3.07 8.68
N TYR A 208 4.58 3.16 7.82
CA TYR A 208 4.37 2.20 6.73
C TYR A 208 5.50 2.26 5.69
N THR A 209 5.86 3.43 5.20
CA THR A 209 6.89 3.62 4.17
C THR A 209 8.28 3.25 4.70
N ALA A 210 8.64 3.68 5.91
CA ALA A 210 9.93 3.37 6.52
C ALA A 210 10.06 1.89 6.90
N SER A 211 8.96 1.21 7.24
CA SER A 211 8.98 -0.23 7.55
C SER A 211 9.11 -1.13 6.31
N CYS A 212 9.09 -0.57 5.11
CA CYS A 212 9.17 -1.32 3.86
C CYS A 212 10.52 -2.04 3.69
N HIS A 213 10.51 -3.22 3.08
CA HIS A 213 11.72 -3.94 2.69
C HIS A 213 12.64 -3.12 1.78
N SER A 214 12.08 -2.29 0.91
CA SER A 214 12.85 -1.39 0.05
C SER A 214 13.61 -0.35 0.87
N CYS A 215 12.99 0.23 1.90
CA CYS A 215 13.66 1.13 2.83
C CYS A 215 14.82 0.43 3.55
N ARG A 216 14.57 -0.76 4.08
CA ARG A 216 15.59 -1.58 4.72
C ARG A 216 16.78 -1.87 3.80
N HIS A 217 16.52 -2.15 2.52
CA HIS A 217 17.56 -2.37 1.52
C HIS A 217 18.35 -1.08 1.21
N VAL A 218 17.68 0.06 1.11
CA VAL A 218 18.35 1.36 0.89
C VAL A 218 19.27 1.70 2.04
N MET A 219 18.85 1.48 3.28
CA MET A 219 19.64 1.80 4.47
C MET A 219 20.83 0.87 4.67
N GLY A 220 20.65 -0.43 4.54
CA GLY A 220 21.65 -1.45 4.87
C GLY A 220 22.07 -2.39 3.75
N GLY A 221 21.41 -2.35 2.59
CA GLY A 221 21.81 -3.14 1.44
C GLY A 221 23.22 -2.79 0.95
N ARG A 222 23.96 -3.79 0.49
CA ARG A 222 25.37 -3.66 0.04
C ARG A 222 26.37 -3.30 1.15
N LEU A 223 25.99 -3.36 2.42
CA LEU A 223 26.94 -3.25 3.52
C LEU A 223 27.59 -4.61 3.75
N THR A 224 28.88 -4.69 3.50
CA THR A 224 29.71 -5.88 3.76
C THR A 224 30.33 -5.85 5.16
N HIS A 225 30.52 -4.64 5.72
CA HIS A 225 31.12 -4.44 7.03
C HIS A 225 30.34 -3.38 7.83
N PHE A 226 29.53 -3.83 8.77
CA PHE A 226 28.69 -2.92 9.58
C PHE A 226 29.52 -2.01 10.51
N SER A 227 30.65 -2.49 11.02
CA SER A 227 31.55 -1.72 11.89
C SER A 227 32.13 -0.48 11.21
N LYS A 228 32.31 -0.51 9.89
CA LYS A 228 32.80 0.65 9.11
C LYS A 228 31.74 1.72 8.86
N HIS A 229 30.46 1.39 9.10
CA HIS A 229 29.32 2.28 8.80
C HIS A 229 28.32 2.33 9.97
N PRO A 230 28.73 2.84 11.16
CA PRO A 230 27.91 2.75 12.37
C PRO A 230 26.56 3.49 12.26
N VAL A 231 26.51 4.63 11.57
CA VAL A 231 25.26 5.38 11.36
C VAL A 231 24.28 4.59 10.50
N ARG A 232 24.75 4.05 9.36
CA ARG A 232 23.89 3.24 8.48
C ARG A 232 23.43 1.96 9.18
N TYR A 233 24.28 1.34 9.98
CA TYR A 233 23.89 0.17 10.77
C TYR A 233 22.80 0.52 11.79
N ARG A 234 22.91 1.63 12.49
CA ARG A 234 21.89 2.10 13.44
C ARG A 234 20.56 2.38 12.74
N LEU A 235 20.57 3.08 11.59
CA LEU A 235 19.38 3.31 10.77
C LEU A 235 18.75 2.00 10.28
N TRP A 236 19.58 1.07 9.80
CA TRP A 236 19.13 -0.25 9.39
C TRP A 236 18.49 -1.04 10.53
N THR A 237 19.02 -0.95 11.75
CA THR A 237 18.45 -1.59 12.93
C THR A 237 17.05 -1.04 13.25
N TRP A 238 16.87 0.27 13.20
CA TRP A 238 15.56 0.90 13.41
C TRP A 238 14.55 0.50 12.33
N VAL A 239 14.94 0.60 11.08
CA VAL A 239 14.08 0.16 9.95
C VAL A 239 13.76 -1.33 10.06
N SER A 240 14.69 -2.15 10.51
CA SER A 240 14.46 -3.59 10.73
C SER A 240 13.44 -3.84 11.85
N ALA A 241 13.48 -3.08 12.93
CA ALA A 241 12.48 -3.16 14.00
C ALA A 241 11.09 -2.75 13.50
N LEU A 242 10.98 -1.67 12.71
CA LEU A 242 9.72 -1.28 12.08
C LEU A 242 9.22 -2.33 11.08
N ASN A 243 10.13 -2.94 10.33
CA ASN A 243 9.79 -3.94 9.31
C ASN A 243 9.09 -5.18 9.88
N THR A 244 9.35 -5.55 11.13
CA THR A 244 8.65 -6.66 11.79
C THR A 244 7.13 -6.44 11.89
N ARG A 245 6.69 -5.17 11.89
CA ARG A 245 5.28 -4.76 11.98
C ARG A 245 4.74 -4.18 10.67
N HIS A 246 5.45 -4.36 9.57
CA HIS A 246 5.05 -3.76 8.27
C HIS A 246 3.64 -4.16 7.83
N ALA A 247 3.24 -5.42 8.04
CA ALA A 247 1.89 -5.87 7.72
C ALA A 247 0.82 -5.13 8.54
N THR A 248 1.08 -4.87 9.82
CA THR A 248 0.17 -4.10 10.69
C THR A 248 0.04 -2.66 10.21
N PHE A 249 1.15 -1.99 9.93
CA PHE A 249 1.13 -0.63 9.37
C PHE A 249 0.43 -0.57 8.00
N ALA A 250 0.61 -1.60 7.17
CA ALA A 250 -0.07 -1.69 5.90
C ALA A 250 -1.61 -1.64 6.05
N TRP A 251 -2.19 -2.40 6.99
CA TRP A 251 -3.62 -2.43 7.26
C TRP A 251 -4.12 -1.16 7.98
N ILE A 252 -3.40 -0.70 8.99
CA ILE A 252 -3.77 0.54 9.70
C ILE A 252 -3.84 1.71 8.73
N THR A 253 -2.85 1.85 7.84
CA THR A 253 -2.82 2.95 6.88
C THR A 253 -3.88 2.86 5.78
N LEU A 254 -4.45 1.70 5.49
CA LEU A 254 -5.66 1.63 4.65
C LEU A 254 -6.85 2.31 5.36
N GLY A 255 -7.06 1.98 6.63
CA GLY A 255 -8.14 2.56 7.42
C GLY A 255 -7.96 4.06 7.65
N THR A 256 -6.76 4.50 8.02
CA THR A 256 -6.51 5.92 8.30
C THR A 256 -6.60 6.80 7.05
N LEU A 257 -6.22 6.30 5.87
CA LEU A 257 -6.44 7.03 4.63
C LEU A 257 -7.92 7.27 4.34
N ILE A 258 -8.75 6.24 4.50
CA ILE A 258 -10.21 6.38 4.35
C ILE A 258 -10.76 7.39 5.38
N LEU A 259 -10.39 7.23 6.65
CA LEU A 259 -10.90 8.08 7.73
C LEU A 259 -10.48 9.54 7.56
N THR A 260 -9.24 9.78 7.14
CA THR A 260 -8.73 11.14 6.89
C THR A 260 -9.43 11.78 5.71
N ASP A 261 -9.57 11.07 4.60
CA ASP A 261 -10.30 11.59 3.43
C ASP A 261 -11.78 11.82 3.76
N LEU A 262 -12.42 10.89 4.44
CA LEU A 262 -13.82 11.03 4.86
C LEU A 262 -14.00 12.24 5.77
N TYR A 263 -13.10 12.44 6.73
CA TYR A 263 -13.17 13.61 7.63
C TYR A 263 -13.07 14.91 6.83
N VAL A 264 -12.07 15.05 5.96
CA VAL A 264 -11.93 16.24 5.11
C VAL A 264 -13.16 16.42 4.21
N ALA A 265 -13.70 15.35 3.64
CA ALA A 265 -14.89 15.43 2.79
C ALA A 265 -16.15 15.86 3.56
N LEU A 266 -16.33 15.40 4.78
CA LEU A 266 -17.46 15.79 5.64
C LEU A 266 -17.36 17.27 6.06
N VAL A 267 -16.17 17.76 6.35
CA VAL A 267 -15.95 19.19 6.62
C VAL A 267 -16.17 20.01 5.36
N ALA A 268 -15.60 19.60 4.22
CA ALA A 268 -15.74 20.31 2.94
C ALA A 268 -17.19 20.38 2.42
N SER A 269 -17.99 19.34 2.72
CA SER A 269 -19.42 19.32 2.35
C SER A 269 -20.31 20.13 3.31
N GLY A 270 -19.76 20.63 4.40
CA GLY A 270 -20.53 21.31 5.46
C GLY A 270 -21.37 20.37 6.33
N THR A 271 -21.18 19.04 6.19
CA THR A 271 -21.91 18.05 7.01
C THR A 271 -21.48 18.11 8.48
N ILE A 272 -20.21 18.36 8.71
CA ILE A 272 -19.64 18.62 10.05
C ILE A 272 -18.81 19.90 10.01
N THR A 273 -18.68 20.56 11.14
CA THR A 273 -17.73 21.68 11.33
C THR A 273 -16.46 21.18 12.01
N ASP A 274 -15.29 21.65 11.56
CA ASP A 274 -14.05 21.33 12.25
C ASP A 274 -14.05 21.97 13.64
N LEU A 275 -13.78 21.17 14.67
CA LEU A 275 -13.68 21.68 16.04
C LEU A 275 -12.31 22.35 16.22
N ARG A 276 -12.30 23.68 16.37
CA ARG A 276 -11.10 24.43 16.67
C ARG A 276 -10.72 24.25 18.14
N LEU A 277 -9.46 23.88 18.39
CA LEU A 277 -8.90 23.68 19.73
C LEU A 277 -8.11 24.90 20.18
N VAL A 278 -7.45 25.58 19.23
CA VAL A 278 -6.64 26.78 19.45
C VAL A 278 -6.75 27.67 18.22
N GLY A 279 -6.90 28.96 18.41
CA GLY A 279 -6.94 29.96 17.35
C GLY A 279 -8.32 30.54 17.07
#